data_1fc6b876844af52d924fac6eea8603fc
#
_entry.id   1fc6b876844af52d924fac6eea8603fc
#
_cell.length_a   1.000
_cell.length_b   1.000
_cell.length_c   1.000
_cell.angle_alpha   90.00
_cell.angle_beta   90.00
_cell.angle_gamma   90.00
#
_symmetry.space_group_name_H-M   'P 1'
#
loop_
_entity.id
_entity.type
_entity.pdbx_description
1 polymer ?
#
loop_
_entity_poly.entity_id
_entity_poly.type
_entity_poly.pdbx_seq_one_letter_code
_entity_poly.pdbx_strand_id
1 'polypeptide(L)'
;TISWHGCGSLRLAYSEDEMDWLRQTLSVGSALGFNIELVGTDQIARLHPFYNLDGVLGALYTPDDGHVDPSNVAMALAAGARQLGATIVRRCRATSIRPAADAGWAICTEQGDITCEHVVNAGGTYARQMGEWTGHVLPMTSMTHHYLVTETVPQFEDLKDELPVIRDDQQVSGYIRMEQKKCLIGIYEKTNPNTVWEDHCPWDAENELFTTDYDRIMPWLENTFERMPILAGLGISREVHGAISHPPDGNPLIGPAPGRRNYWCCCGTQIGIGWGPGLTRELARWMVHGSADV
;
A
#
# COMPACT_ATOMS: atom_id res chain seq x y z
N THR A 1 -0.18 -3.94 -20.55
CA THR A 1 0.95 -4.55 -19.80
C THR A 1 1.17 -3.74 -18.54
N ILE A 2 1.24 -4.42 -17.42
CA ILE A 2 1.65 -3.84 -16.14
C ILE A 2 3.18 -3.76 -16.16
N SER A 3 3.77 -2.63 -15.77
CA SER A 3 5.22 -2.54 -15.60
C SER A 3 5.61 -3.22 -14.28
N TRP A 4 5.81 -4.52 -14.34
CA TRP A 4 6.32 -5.32 -13.23
C TRP A 4 7.84 -5.33 -13.24
N HIS A 5 8.44 -5.00 -12.10
CA HIS A 5 9.87 -5.04 -11.84
C HIS A 5 10.13 -6.12 -10.81
N GLY A 6 10.42 -7.33 -11.28
CA GLY A 6 10.67 -8.51 -10.45
C GLY A 6 12.11 -8.53 -9.94
N CYS A 7 12.43 -7.67 -9.00
CA CYS A 7 13.77 -7.52 -8.45
C CYS A 7 14.00 -8.29 -7.14
N GLY A 8 12.96 -8.89 -6.59
CA GLY A 8 12.99 -9.50 -5.26
C GLY A 8 12.88 -8.50 -4.12
N SER A 9 12.74 -9.01 -2.91
CA SER A 9 12.77 -8.20 -1.69
C SER A 9 13.49 -8.89 -0.54
N LEU A 10 14.11 -8.08 0.33
CA LEU A 10 14.82 -8.50 1.53
C LEU A 10 14.18 -7.80 2.74
N ARG A 11 13.62 -8.55 3.67
CA ARG A 11 13.16 -8.02 4.95
C ARG A 11 14.16 -8.35 6.03
N LEU A 12 14.82 -7.34 6.56
CA LEU A 12 15.94 -7.48 7.50
C LEU A 12 15.45 -7.76 8.93
N ALA A 13 16.29 -8.44 9.72
CA ALA A 13 16.10 -8.66 11.14
C ALA A 13 17.38 -8.33 11.92
N TYR A 14 17.21 -7.69 13.07
CA TYR A 14 18.28 -7.23 13.97
C TYR A 14 18.24 -7.91 15.34
N SER A 15 17.20 -8.68 15.62
CA SER A 15 17.03 -9.40 16.90
C SER A 15 16.56 -10.83 16.66
N GLU A 16 16.72 -11.70 17.66
CA GLU A 16 16.20 -13.07 17.59
C GLU A 16 14.66 -13.09 17.53
N ASP A 17 13.98 -12.17 18.19
CA ASP A 17 12.51 -12.05 18.11
C ASP A 17 12.06 -11.76 16.66
N GLU A 18 12.79 -10.88 15.96
CA GLU A 18 12.52 -10.61 14.56
C GLU A 18 12.86 -11.81 13.67
N MET A 19 13.96 -12.51 13.95
CA MET A 19 14.29 -13.74 13.25
C MET A 19 13.23 -14.83 13.47
N ASP A 20 12.67 -14.96 14.67
CA ASP A 20 11.57 -15.89 14.95
C ASP A 20 10.30 -15.51 14.17
N TRP A 21 9.99 -14.22 14.08
CA TRP A 21 8.90 -13.74 13.23
C TRP A 21 9.15 -14.04 11.73
N LEU A 22 10.39 -13.88 11.24
CA LEU A 22 10.75 -14.24 9.87
C LEU A 22 10.64 -15.78 9.64
N ARG A 23 11.04 -16.61 10.62
CA ARG A 23 10.89 -18.09 10.56
C ARG A 23 9.41 -18.48 10.47
N GLN A 24 8.54 -17.83 11.25
CA GLN A 24 7.11 -18.03 11.18
C GLN A 24 6.55 -17.63 9.81
N THR A 25 6.96 -16.47 9.29
CA THR A 25 6.56 -15.97 7.96
C THR A 25 7.01 -16.93 6.86
N LEU A 26 8.25 -17.45 6.94
CA LEU A 26 8.76 -18.47 6.05
C LEU A 26 7.88 -19.74 6.06
N SER A 27 7.53 -20.22 7.27
CA SER A 27 6.71 -21.43 7.41
C SER A 27 5.32 -21.26 6.76
N VAL A 28 4.65 -20.14 7.03
CA VAL A 28 3.34 -19.85 6.44
C VAL A 28 3.45 -19.66 4.92
N GLY A 29 4.40 -18.87 4.46
CA GLY A 29 4.58 -18.60 3.03
C GLY A 29 4.93 -19.86 2.24
N SER A 30 5.80 -20.71 2.78
CA SER A 30 6.15 -21.99 2.15
C SER A 30 4.94 -22.94 2.07
N ALA A 31 4.10 -22.96 3.11
CA ALA A 31 2.85 -23.75 3.09
C ALA A 31 1.85 -23.23 2.05
N LEU A 32 1.89 -21.95 1.72
CA LEU A 32 1.09 -21.32 0.67
C LEU A 32 1.73 -21.41 -0.73
N GLY A 33 2.93 -21.99 -0.84
CA GLY A 33 3.63 -22.18 -2.11
C GLY A 33 4.43 -20.97 -2.59
N PHE A 34 4.72 -20.00 -1.72
CA PHE A 34 5.60 -18.88 -2.07
C PHE A 34 7.06 -19.32 -2.10
N ASN A 35 7.81 -18.79 -3.05
CA ASN A 35 9.26 -18.92 -3.15
C ASN A 35 9.89 -17.90 -2.20
N ILE A 36 10.25 -18.35 -1.00
CA ILE A 36 10.85 -17.53 0.05
C ILE A 36 11.90 -18.31 0.80
N GLU A 37 12.93 -17.63 1.27
CA GLU A 37 14.02 -18.25 2.03
C GLU A 37 14.60 -17.31 3.10
N LEU A 38 15.14 -17.89 4.17
CA LEU A 38 15.97 -17.15 5.14
C LEU A 38 17.40 -17.12 4.64
N VAL A 39 17.97 -15.92 4.62
CA VAL A 39 19.32 -15.68 4.14
C VAL A 39 20.18 -15.01 5.22
N GLY A 40 21.45 -15.40 5.29
CA GLY A 40 22.44 -14.76 6.16
C GLY A 40 23.08 -13.55 5.52
N THR A 41 23.89 -12.83 6.31
CA THR A 41 24.53 -11.57 5.91
C THR A 41 25.41 -11.68 4.66
N ASP A 42 26.11 -12.80 4.48
CA ASP A 42 26.93 -13.04 3.27
C ASP A 42 26.10 -13.07 1.98
N GLN A 43 24.90 -13.63 2.06
CA GLN A 43 24.01 -13.67 0.91
C GLN A 43 23.33 -12.32 0.69
N ILE A 44 22.93 -11.63 1.76
CA ILE A 44 22.41 -10.26 1.67
C ILE A 44 23.45 -9.34 1.01
N ALA A 45 24.72 -9.40 1.42
CA ALA A 45 25.79 -8.58 0.84
C ALA A 45 26.00 -8.84 -0.66
N ARG A 46 25.78 -10.08 -1.13
CA ARG A 46 25.83 -10.39 -2.57
C ARG A 46 24.62 -9.86 -3.33
N LEU A 47 23.44 -9.94 -2.73
CA LEU A 47 22.18 -9.48 -3.34
C LEU A 47 22.07 -7.95 -3.35
N HIS A 48 22.56 -7.30 -2.29
CA HIS A 48 22.49 -5.83 -2.15
C HIS A 48 23.80 -5.27 -1.57
N PRO A 49 24.84 -5.06 -2.42
CA PRO A 49 26.20 -4.77 -1.96
C PRO A 49 26.41 -3.35 -1.39
N PHE A 50 25.42 -2.48 -1.46
CA PHE A 50 25.51 -1.10 -1.01
C PHE A 50 24.90 -0.85 0.38
N TYR A 51 24.32 -1.88 0.99
CA TYR A 51 23.67 -1.75 2.29
C TYR A 51 24.62 -2.16 3.43
N ASN A 52 24.76 -1.32 4.42
CA ASN A 52 25.55 -1.62 5.64
C ASN A 52 24.78 -2.62 6.51
N LEU A 53 25.36 -3.79 6.73
CA LEU A 53 24.76 -4.91 7.46
C LEU A 53 25.16 -4.98 8.95
N ASP A 54 25.76 -3.93 9.49
CA ASP A 54 26.15 -3.92 10.90
C ASP A 54 24.94 -4.15 11.80
N GLY A 55 25.02 -5.20 12.63
CA GLY A 55 23.94 -5.63 13.53
C GLY A 55 22.81 -6.42 12.87
N VAL A 56 22.82 -6.61 11.56
CA VAL A 56 21.84 -7.47 10.87
C VAL A 56 22.14 -8.94 11.16
N LEU A 57 21.14 -9.70 11.61
CA LEU A 57 21.26 -11.13 11.87
C LEU A 57 20.93 -11.98 10.63
N GLY A 58 20.03 -11.50 9.78
CA GLY A 58 19.58 -12.16 8.57
C GLY A 58 18.41 -11.43 7.92
N ALA A 59 17.86 -12.05 6.89
CA ALA A 59 16.69 -11.53 6.20
C ALA A 59 15.78 -12.64 5.69
N LEU A 60 14.51 -12.30 5.47
CA LEU A 60 13.63 -13.07 4.62
C LEU A 60 13.80 -12.55 3.18
N TYR A 61 14.24 -13.40 2.28
CA TYR A 61 14.35 -13.09 0.86
C TYR A 61 13.19 -13.68 0.09
N THR A 62 12.55 -12.85 -0.72
CA THR A 62 11.46 -13.25 -1.62
C THR A 62 11.88 -12.94 -3.07
N PRO A 63 12.44 -13.93 -3.80
CA PRO A 63 12.99 -13.71 -5.15
C PRO A 63 11.95 -13.22 -6.17
N ASP A 64 10.72 -13.69 -6.03
CA ASP A 64 9.62 -13.39 -6.96
C ASP A 64 8.85 -12.11 -6.61
N ASP A 65 9.30 -11.39 -5.59
CA ASP A 65 8.74 -10.08 -5.23
C ASP A 65 9.29 -8.96 -6.13
N GLY A 66 8.73 -7.77 -5.97
CA GLY A 66 9.15 -6.63 -6.77
C GLY A 66 8.27 -5.40 -6.55
N HIS A 67 8.26 -4.53 -7.54
CA HIS A 67 7.43 -3.34 -7.50
C HIS A 67 6.76 -3.06 -8.85
N VAL A 68 5.75 -2.20 -8.82
CA VAL A 68 4.97 -1.79 -9.98
C VAL A 68 4.65 -0.29 -9.92
N ASP A 69 4.27 0.28 -11.06
CA ASP A 69 3.58 1.55 -11.08
C ASP A 69 2.11 1.35 -10.67
N PRO A 70 1.64 1.97 -9.57
CA PRO A 70 0.28 1.79 -9.05
C PRO A 70 -0.81 2.21 -10.04
N SER A 71 -0.58 3.28 -10.79
CA SER A 71 -1.53 3.78 -11.80
C SER A 71 -1.69 2.79 -12.93
N ASN A 72 -0.60 2.18 -13.40
CA ASN A 72 -0.65 1.15 -14.43
C ASN A 72 -1.42 -0.09 -13.98
N VAL A 73 -1.27 -0.51 -12.72
CA VAL A 73 -2.05 -1.63 -12.17
C VAL A 73 -3.53 -1.28 -12.16
N ALA A 74 -3.91 -0.13 -11.62
CA ALA A 74 -5.30 0.31 -11.58
C ALA A 74 -5.92 0.41 -12.99
N MET A 75 -5.18 0.97 -13.95
CA MET A 75 -5.63 1.09 -15.34
C MET A 75 -5.77 -0.27 -16.02
N ALA A 76 -4.86 -1.21 -15.77
CA ALA A 76 -4.93 -2.56 -16.33
C ALA A 76 -6.14 -3.33 -15.78
N LEU A 77 -6.39 -3.27 -14.47
CA LEU A 77 -7.56 -3.86 -13.84
C LEU A 77 -8.85 -3.24 -14.37
N ALA A 78 -8.91 -1.92 -14.53
CA ALA A 78 -10.06 -1.23 -15.10
C ALA A 78 -10.31 -1.63 -16.57
N ALA A 79 -9.25 -1.80 -17.38
CA ALA A 79 -9.36 -2.27 -18.74
C ALA A 79 -9.90 -3.70 -18.80
N GLY A 80 -9.38 -4.60 -17.95
CA GLY A 80 -9.89 -5.97 -17.83
C GLY A 80 -11.36 -6.04 -17.41
N ALA A 81 -11.75 -5.23 -16.42
CA ALA A 81 -13.14 -5.16 -15.97
C ALA A 81 -14.09 -4.73 -17.11
N ARG A 82 -13.70 -3.70 -17.89
CA ARG A 82 -14.49 -3.29 -19.07
C ARG A 82 -14.62 -4.38 -20.12
N GLN A 83 -13.54 -5.12 -20.39
CA GLN A 83 -13.59 -6.25 -21.33
C GLN A 83 -14.56 -7.35 -20.87
N LEU A 84 -14.76 -7.48 -19.57
CA LEU A 84 -15.71 -8.41 -18.96
C LEU A 84 -17.12 -7.80 -18.78
N GLY A 85 -17.38 -6.62 -19.33
CA GLY A 85 -18.70 -5.99 -19.33
C GLY A 85 -18.97 -5.00 -18.21
N ALA A 86 -18.01 -4.71 -17.32
CA ALA A 86 -18.19 -3.70 -16.30
C ALA A 86 -18.22 -2.28 -16.90
N THR A 87 -19.15 -1.46 -16.45
CA THR A 87 -19.22 -0.04 -16.79
C THR A 87 -18.43 0.77 -15.78
N ILE A 88 -17.45 1.54 -16.24
CA ILE A 88 -16.65 2.45 -15.41
C ILE A 88 -16.93 3.87 -15.89
N VAL A 89 -17.63 4.64 -15.06
CA VAL A 89 -17.93 6.06 -15.31
C VAL A 89 -16.92 6.91 -14.53
N ARG A 90 -16.21 7.75 -15.24
CA ARG A 90 -15.24 8.68 -14.66
C ARG A 90 -15.86 10.06 -14.49
N ARG A 91 -15.30 10.85 -13.55
CA ARG A 91 -15.79 12.21 -13.25
C ARG A 91 -17.29 12.23 -12.96
N CYS A 92 -17.73 11.24 -12.19
CA CYS A 92 -19.12 11.06 -11.77
C CYS A 92 -19.12 10.80 -10.26
N ARG A 93 -19.05 11.86 -9.49
CA ARG A 93 -18.99 11.78 -8.04
C ARG A 93 -20.36 11.37 -7.50
N ALA A 94 -20.38 10.35 -6.60
CA ALA A 94 -21.54 10.10 -5.76
C ALA A 94 -21.67 11.21 -4.72
N THR A 95 -22.89 11.69 -4.55
CA THR A 95 -23.19 12.78 -3.60
C THR A 95 -24.06 12.32 -2.43
N SER A 96 -24.73 11.18 -2.56
CA SER A 96 -25.44 10.51 -1.47
C SER A 96 -25.72 9.04 -1.78
N ILE A 97 -25.89 8.24 -0.74
CA ILE A 97 -26.34 6.85 -0.80
C ILE A 97 -27.47 6.70 0.19
N ARG A 98 -28.61 6.16 -0.27
CA ARG A 98 -29.78 5.95 0.58
C ARG A 98 -30.50 4.64 0.24
N PRO A 99 -31.19 4.02 1.19
CA PRO A 99 -32.04 2.88 0.89
C PRO A 99 -33.09 3.22 -0.18
N ALA A 100 -33.31 2.30 -1.09
CA ALA A 100 -34.37 2.38 -2.11
C ALA A 100 -35.49 1.40 -1.78
N ALA A 101 -36.58 1.45 -2.58
CA ALA A 101 -37.59 0.40 -2.55
C ALA A 101 -36.95 -0.96 -2.86
N ASP A 102 -37.61 -2.05 -2.48
CA ASP A 102 -37.20 -3.43 -2.78
C ASP A 102 -35.85 -3.86 -2.16
N ALA A 103 -35.49 -3.23 -1.01
CA ALA A 103 -34.28 -3.52 -0.26
C ALA A 103 -32.96 -3.27 -1.02
N GLY A 104 -33.01 -2.47 -2.08
CA GLY A 104 -31.85 -1.98 -2.82
C GLY A 104 -31.35 -0.63 -2.32
N TRP A 105 -30.51 0.00 -3.13
CA TRP A 105 -29.89 1.29 -2.86
C TRP A 105 -30.13 2.28 -3.99
N ALA A 106 -30.29 3.55 -3.64
CA ALA A 106 -30.30 4.67 -4.57
C ALA A 106 -29.07 5.54 -4.32
N ILE A 107 -28.29 5.78 -5.36
CA ILE A 107 -27.07 6.58 -5.34
C ILE A 107 -27.32 7.80 -6.19
N CYS A 108 -27.27 8.98 -5.59
CA CYS A 108 -27.27 10.22 -6.35
C CYS A 108 -25.85 10.54 -6.81
N THR A 109 -25.73 10.94 -8.05
CA THR A 109 -24.44 11.36 -8.62
C THR A 109 -24.57 12.70 -9.36
N GLU A 110 -23.45 13.33 -9.67
CA GLU A 110 -23.42 14.56 -10.47
C GLU A 110 -23.96 14.36 -11.89
N GLN A 111 -24.08 13.12 -12.37
CA GLN A 111 -24.53 12.80 -13.72
C GLN A 111 -25.90 12.10 -13.77
N GLY A 112 -26.58 11.99 -12.62
CA GLY A 112 -27.88 11.36 -12.49
C GLY A 112 -27.91 10.29 -11.41
N ASP A 113 -29.08 9.74 -11.15
CA ASP A 113 -29.32 8.78 -10.11
C ASP A 113 -29.16 7.34 -10.61
N ILE A 114 -28.64 6.47 -9.76
CA ILE A 114 -28.46 5.05 -10.02
C ILE A 114 -29.22 4.27 -8.94
N THR A 115 -29.98 3.26 -9.34
CA THR A 115 -30.54 2.26 -8.44
C THR A 115 -29.84 0.93 -8.62
N CYS A 116 -29.53 0.24 -7.52
CA CYS A 116 -28.84 -1.04 -7.57
C CYS A 116 -29.24 -1.91 -6.37
N GLU A 117 -29.03 -3.20 -6.50
CA GLU A 117 -29.27 -4.16 -5.42
C GLU A 117 -28.13 -4.12 -4.40
N HIS A 118 -26.90 -4.07 -4.84
CA HIS A 118 -25.70 -4.07 -4.02
C HIS A 118 -24.87 -2.81 -4.21
N VAL A 119 -24.29 -2.30 -3.12
CA VAL A 119 -23.31 -1.21 -3.12
C VAL A 119 -22.01 -1.69 -2.48
N VAL A 120 -20.90 -1.38 -3.10
CA VAL A 120 -19.56 -1.56 -2.52
C VAL A 120 -18.94 -0.19 -2.26
N ASN A 121 -18.70 0.14 -1.01
CA ASN A 121 -17.94 1.32 -0.64
C ASN A 121 -16.44 1.00 -0.76
N ALA A 122 -15.84 1.44 -1.85
CA ALA A 122 -14.40 1.37 -2.12
C ALA A 122 -13.80 2.79 -2.20
N GLY A 123 -14.33 3.71 -1.43
CA GLY A 123 -14.05 5.15 -1.50
C GLY A 123 -12.69 5.58 -0.96
N GLY A 124 -11.82 4.64 -0.53
CA GLY A 124 -10.49 4.97 -0.03
C GLY A 124 -10.57 5.96 1.14
N THR A 125 -9.91 7.10 1.03
CA THR A 125 -9.93 8.17 2.05
C THR A 125 -11.34 8.72 2.31
N TYR A 126 -12.22 8.70 1.31
CA TYR A 126 -13.62 9.14 1.45
C TYR A 126 -14.55 8.08 2.05
N ALA A 127 -14.09 6.84 2.21
CA ALA A 127 -14.98 5.74 2.57
C ALA A 127 -15.71 5.95 3.88
N ARG A 128 -15.07 6.57 4.90
CA ARG A 128 -15.69 6.89 6.19
C ARG A 128 -16.88 7.82 6.01
N GLN A 129 -16.70 8.97 5.38
CA GLN A 129 -17.76 9.95 5.18
C GLN A 129 -18.85 9.47 4.21
N MET A 130 -18.52 8.60 3.25
CA MET A 130 -19.52 7.93 2.42
C MET A 130 -20.33 6.91 3.23
N GLY A 131 -19.71 6.22 4.17
CA GLY A 131 -20.41 5.31 5.09
C GLY A 131 -21.44 6.03 5.96
N GLU A 132 -21.17 7.26 6.39
CA GLU A 132 -22.08 8.08 7.18
C GLU A 132 -23.42 8.34 6.48
N TRP A 133 -23.43 8.44 5.15
CA TRP A 133 -24.67 8.58 4.38
C TRP A 133 -25.64 7.42 4.59
N THR A 134 -25.13 6.26 4.95
CA THR A 134 -25.91 5.06 5.24
C THR A 134 -26.08 4.80 6.75
N GLY A 135 -25.55 5.70 7.59
CA GLY A 135 -25.47 5.52 9.04
C GLY A 135 -24.49 4.43 9.47
N HIS A 136 -23.49 4.10 8.64
CA HIS A 136 -22.44 3.15 8.95
C HIS A 136 -21.10 3.89 9.06
N VAL A 137 -20.67 4.16 10.29
CA VAL A 137 -19.40 4.83 10.56
C VAL A 137 -18.26 3.81 10.47
N LEU A 138 -17.39 3.99 9.49
CA LEU A 138 -16.20 3.17 9.33
C LEU A 138 -15.09 3.66 10.28
N PRO A 139 -14.49 2.76 11.08
CA PRO A 139 -13.42 3.12 12.00
C PRO A 139 -12.11 3.29 11.22
N MET A 140 -11.93 4.43 10.57
CA MET A 140 -10.75 4.77 9.79
C MET A 140 -10.30 6.19 10.08
N THR A 141 -9.01 6.40 10.04
CA THR A 141 -8.38 7.72 10.02
C THR A 141 -7.39 7.83 8.88
N SER A 142 -7.11 9.03 8.42
CA SER A 142 -6.07 9.29 7.43
C SER A 142 -4.80 9.76 8.14
N MET A 143 -3.68 9.10 7.84
CA MET A 143 -2.36 9.49 8.31
C MET A 143 -1.45 9.75 7.13
N THR A 144 -0.51 10.69 7.27
CA THR A 144 0.42 11.01 6.21
C THR A 144 1.58 10.02 6.14
N HIS A 145 2.09 9.84 4.95
CA HIS A 145 3.27 9.02 4.67
C HIS A 145 4.18 9.72 3.66
N HIS A 146 5.48 9.64 3.89
CA HIS A 146 6.50 10.23 3.04
C HIS A 146 7.21 9.18 2.20
N TYR A 147 7.53 9.54 0.95
CA TYR A 147 8.67 8.95 0.26
C TYR A 147 9.45 10.01 -0.51
N LEU A 148 10.74 9.79 -0.61
CA LEU A 148 11.69 10.65 -1.30
C LEU A 148 12.32 9.87 -2.45
N VAL A 149 12.61 10.56 -3.55
CA VAL A 149 13.41 10.00 -4.64
C VAL A 149 14.66 10.86 -4.78
N THR A 150 15.82 10.24 -4.69
CA THR A 150 17.11 10.94 -4.81
C THR A 150 17.35 11.44 -6.23
N GLU A 151 18.38 12.22 -6.43
CA GLU A 151 19.02 12.34 -7.73
C GLU A 151 19.65 10.99 -8.15
N THR A 152 20.25 10.94 -9.35
CA THR A 152 20.91 9.74 -9.87
C THR A 152 21.99 9.26 -8.91
N VAL A 153 21.96 7.98 -8.57
CA VAL A 153 22.99 7.30 -7.77
C VAL A 153 24.08 6.80 -8.72
N PRO A 154 25.29 7.36 -8.70
CA PRO A 154 26.32 6.98 -9.67
C PRO A 154 26.62 5.48 -9.69
N GLN A 155 26.61 4.82 -8.52
CA GLN A 155 26.86 3.40 -8.39
C GLN A 155 25.79 2.52 -9.04
N PHE A 156 24.61 3.08 -9.34
CA PHE A 156 23.54 2.34 -10.02
C PHE A 156 23.66 2.39 -11.55
N GLU A 157 24.49 3.28 -12.11
CA GLU A 157 24.60 3.45 -13.57
C GLU A 157 25.09 2.18 -14.26
N ASP A 158 26.06 1.49 -13.67
CA ASP A 158 26.66 0.27 -14.21
C ASP A 158 25.87 -1.01 -13.91
N LEU A 159 24.83 -0.93 -13.06
CA LEU A 159 24.00 -2.08 -12.75
C LEU A 159 23.13 -2.46 -13.96
N LYS A 160 23.15 -3.75 -14.31
CA LYS A 160 22.32 -4.32 -15.38
C LYS A 160 20.90 -4.60 -14.91
N ASP A 161 20.80 -5.09 -13.68
CA ASP A 161 19.55 -5.50 -13.05
C ASP A 161 19.25 -4.60 -11.85
N GLU A 162 17.99 -4.50 -11.49
CA GLU A 162 17.58 -3.81 -10.27
C GLU A 162 17.93 -4.64 -9.04
N LEU A 163 18.33 -3.96 -7.97
CA LEU A 163 18.60 -4.60 -6.69
C LEU A 163 17.27 -4.96 -5.98
N PRO A 164 17.27 -6.00 -5.15
CA PRO A 164 16.11 -6.31 -4.32
C PRO A 164 15.67 -5.12 -3.46
N VAL A 165 14.37 -4.97 -3.27
CA VAL A 165 13.83 -3.99 -2.33
C VAL A 165 14.31 -4.33 -0.91
N ILE A 166 14.89 -3.39 -0.20
CA ILE A 166 15.18 -3.53 1.23
C ILE A 166 13.97 -3.06 2.04
N ARG A 167 13.50 -3.90 2.95
CA ARG A 167 12.60 -3.53 4.03
C ARG A 167 13.36 -3.59 5.35
N ASP A 168 13.57 -2.43 5.96
CA ASP A 168 14.22 -2.29 7.26
C ASP A 168 13.28 -1.56 8.22
N ASP A 169 12.63 -2.34 9.08
CA ASP A 169 11.66 -1.81 10.03
C ASP A 169 12.33 -1.22 11.28
N GLN A 170 13.61 -1.51 11.53
CA GLN A 170 14.32 -1.05 12.75
C GLN A 170 15.07 0.25 12.54
N GLN A 171 15.95 0.31 11.57
CA GLN A 171 16.86 1.44 11.39
C GLN A 171 16.26 2.50 10.47
N VAL A 172 15.77 2.10 9.31
CA VAL A 172 15.18 3.00 8.33
C VAL A 172 13.70 3.26 8.63
N SER A 173 13.05 2.35 9.35
CA SER A 173 11.60 2.34 9.55
C SER A 173 10.85 2.44 8.22
N GLY A 174 11.29 1.66 7.23
CA GLY A 174 10.75 1.84 5.90
C GLY A 174 11.28 0.88 4.85
N TYR A 175 11.29 1.36 3.63
CA TYR A 175 11.78 0.59 2.49
C TYR A 175 12.65 1.45 1.58
N ILE A 176 13.60 0.79 0.95
CA ILE A 176 14.52 1.38 -0.01
C ILE A 176 14.47 0.53 -1.28
N ARG A 177 14.32 1.16 -2.44
CA ARG A 177 14.35 0.49 -3.73
C ARG A 177 14.95 1.37 -4.83
N MET A 178 15.36 0.75 -5.89
CA MET A 178 15.70 1.49 -7.09
C MET A 178 14.44 2.11 -7.74
N GLU A 179 14.61 3.27 -8.31
CA GLU A 179 13.68 3.95 -9.19
C GLU A 179 14.46 4.34 -10.45
N GLN A 180 14.58 3.42 -11.40
CA GLN A 180 15.54 3.48 -12.49
C GLN A 180 16.99 3.53 -11.96
N LYS A 181 17.70 4.65 -12.16
CA LYS A 181 19.06 4.89 -11.62
C LYS A 181 19.09 5.79 -10.38
N LYS A 182 17.93 6.01 -9.77
CA LYS A 182 17.74 6.76 -8.55
C LYS A 182 17.36 5.81 -7.42
N CYS A 183 17.30 6.32 -6.20
CA CYS A 183 16.85 5.58 -5.03
C CYS A 183 15.53 6.17 -4.51
N LEU A 184 14.52 5.33 -4.32
CA LEU A 184 13.31 5.69 -3.60
C LEU A 184 13.43 5.22 -2.15
N ILE A 185 13.18 6.12 -1.22
CA ILE A 185 13.22 5.92 0.23
C ILE A 185 11.83 6.22 0.77
N GLY A 186 11.12 5.21 1.26
CA GLY A 186 9.80 5.37 1.88
C GLY A 186 9.91 5.17 3.39
N ILE A 187 9.55 6.19 4.15
CA ILE A 187 9.72 6.22 5.61
C ILE A 187 8.35 6.17 6.29
N TYR A 188 8.17 5.22 7.21
CA TYR A 188 7.01 5.13 8.09
C TYR A 188 7.44 5.59 9.49
N GLU A 189 7.02 6.78 9.88
CA GLU A 189 7.34 7.32 11.21
C GLU A 189 6.71 6.45 12.30
N LYS A 190 7.51 5.98 13.25
CA LYS A 190 7.04 5.16 14.38
C LYS A 190 6.43 5.98 15.51
N THR A 191 6.81 7.27 15.60
CA THR A 191 6.39 8.16 16.67
C THR A 191 5.57 9.31 16.10
N ASN A 192 4.48 9.66 16.81
CA ASN A 192 3.61 10.78 16.45
C ASN A 192 3.10 10.72 14.99
N PRO A 193 2.33 9.70 14.61
CA PRO A 193 1.73 9.67 13.30
C PRO A 193 0.92 10.95 13.06
N ASN A 194 1.11 11.57 11.92
CA ASN A 194 0.43 12.80 11.57
C ASN A 194 -0.93 12.47 10.95
N THR A 195 -1.99 12.68 11.71
CA THR A 195 -3.37 12.55 11.20
C THR A 195 -3.74 13.78 10.38
N VAL A 196 -4.48 13.56 9.33
CA VAL A 196 -5.04 14.61 8.47
C VAL A 196 -6.51 14.31 8.21
N TRP A 197 -7.29 15.36 7.94
CA TRP A 197 -8.72 15.24 7.67
C TRP A 197 -9.48 14.48 8.75
N GLU A 198 -9.23 14.83 10.02
CA GLU A 198 -9.79 14.13 11.19
C GLU A 198 -11.30 14.03 11.15
N ASP A 199 -11.97 15.08 10.67
CA ASP A 199 -13.41 15.05 10.43
C ASP A 199 -13.73 14.40 9.08
N HIS A 200 -13.41 15.09 7.98
CA HIS A 200 -13.68 14.64 6.62
C HIS A 200 -12.59 15.09 5.63
N CYS A 201 -12.29 14.20 4.69
CA CYS A 201 -11.51 14.58 3.52
C CYS A 201 -12.32 15.58 2.68
N PRO A 202 -11.75 16.71 2.24
CA PRO A 202 -12.45 17.62 1.33
C PRO A 202 -12.91 16.91 0.06
N TRP A 203 -14.18 17.10 -0.32
CA TRP A 203 -14.75 16.42 -1.49
C TRP A 203 -14.10 16.77 -2.84
N ASP A 204 -13.38 17.86 -2.88
CA ASP A 204 -12.63 18.36 -4.03
C ASP A 204 -11.11 18.07 -3.95
N ALA A 205 -10.66 17.34 -2.94
CA ALA A 205 -9.28 16.90 -2.86
C ALA A 205 -8.95 15.95 -4.01
N GLU A 206 -8.11 16.41 -4.93
CA GLU A 206 -7.61 15.62 -6.06
C GLU A 206 -6.08 15.64 -6.06
N ASN A 207 -5.45 14.46 -5.99
CA ASN A 207 -3.99 14.34 -5.98
C ASN A 207 -3.29 15.23 -4.94
N GLU A 208 -3.94 15.42 -3.80
CA GLU A 208 -3.45 16.31 -2.77
C GLU A 208 -2.20 15.74 -2.12
N LEU A 209 -1.14 16.51 -2.20
CA LEU A 209 0.11 16.24 -1.53
C LEU A 209 0.38 17.36 -0.52
N PHE A 210 0.89 16.97 0.63
CA PHE A 210 1.29 17.91 1.68
C PHE A 210 2.74 18.33 1.46
N THR A 211 3.12 19.45 2.07
CA THR A 211 4.53 19.84 2.14
C THR A 211 5.29 18.78 2.92
N THR A 212 6.47 18.41 2.45
CA THR A 212 7.33 17.44 3.15
C THR A 212 7.72 17.97 4.53
N ASP A 213 7.48 17.15 5.53
CA ASP A 213 7.85 17.43 6.92
C ASP A 213 9.20 16.77 7.24
N TYR A 214 10.27 17.45 6.91
CA TYR A 214 11.64 16.97 7.12
C TYR A 214 11.96 16.75 8.59
N ASP A 215 11.45 17.59 9.50
CA ASP A 215 11.72 17.44 10.93
C ASP A 215 11.22 16.09 11.45
N ARG A 216 10.11 15.59 10.91
CA ARG A 216 9.53 14.30 11.29
C ARG A 216 10.31 13.11 10.75
N ILE A 217 10.81 13.20 9.52
CA ILE A 217 11.47 12.06 8.85
C ILE A 217 13.00 12.10 9.02
N MET A 218 13.57 13.21 9.46
CA MET A 218 15.02 13.41 9.53
C MET A 218 15.75 12.29 10.30
N PRO A 219 15.29 11.85 11.49
CA PRO A 219 16.00 10.80 12.23
C PRO A 219 16.11 9.47 11.43
N TRP A 220 15.06 9.15 10.66
CA TRP A 220 15.04 7.95 9.83
C TRP A 220 15.83 8.12 8.54
N LEU A 221 15.87 9.34 8.03
CA LEU A 221 16.67 9.68 6.84
C LEU A 221 18.17 9.65 7.14
N GLU A 222 18.59 10.16 8.31
CA GLU A 222 19.96 10.04 8.78
C GLU A 222 20.39 8.58 8.91
N ASN A 223 19.58 7.75 9.56
CA ASN A 223 19.82 6.31 9.64
C ASN A 223 19.89 5.66 8.25
N THR A 224 19.07 6.12 7.31
CA THR A 224 19.11 5.63 5.91
C THR A 224 20.46 5.91 5.27
N PHE A 225 21.04 7.09 5.50
CA PHE A 225 22.36 7.43 4.97
C PHE A 225 23.49 6.64 5.67
N GLU A 226 23.35 6.29 6.94
CA GLU A 226 24.28 5.39 7.62
C GLU A 226 24.19 3.96 7.08
N ARG A 227 22.98 3.49 6.80
CA ARG A 227 22.74 2.15 6.22
C ARG A 227 23.09 2.06 4.74
N MET A 228 22.97 3.15 4.00
CA MET A 228 23.28 3.19 2.59
C MET A 228 24.13 4.42 2.25
N PRO A 229 25.43 4.41 2.59
CA PRO A 229 26.31 5.60 2.50
C PRO A 229 26.43 6.19 1.09
N ILE A 230 26.17 5.40 0.05
CA ILE A 230 26.19 5.89 -1.33
C ILE A 230 25.10 6.95 -1.61
N LEU A 231 24.11 7.09 -0.73
CA LEU A 231 23.05 8.09 -0.83
C LEU A 231 23.43 9.42 -0.15
N ALA A 232 24.45 9.39 0.72
CA ALA A 232 24.86 10.58 1.45
C ALA A 232 25.36 11.68 0.49
N GLY A 233 24.82 12.88 0.67
CA GLY A 233 25.19 14.04 -0.17
C GLY A 233 24.47 14.12 -1.52
N LEU A 234 23.59 13.19 -1.86
CA LEU A 234 22.75 13.30 -3.04
C LEU A 234 21.58 14.26 -2.77
N GLY A 235 21.18 15.02 -3.77
CA GLY A 235 19.97 15.83 -3.73
C GLY A 235 18.71 14.96 -3.83
N ILE A 236 17.56 15.55 -3.46
CA ILE A 236 16.23 14.94 -3.62
C ILE A 236 15.61 15.50 -4.91
N SER A 237 15.28 14.62 -5.83
CA SER A 237 14.67 14.99 -7.11
C SER A 237 13.14 14.98 -7.09
N ARG A 238 12.54 14.25 -6.15
CA ARG A 238 11.07 14.19 -5.96
C ARG A 238 10.74 13.88 -4.51
N GLU A 239 9.75 14.58 -4.01
CA GLU A 239 9.16 14.39 -2.70
C GLU A 239 7.68 14.05 -2.85
N VAL A 240 7.21 13.12 -2.04
CA VAL A 240 5.79 12.78 -1.97
C VAL A 240 5.41 12.62 -0.51
N HIS A 241 4.43 13.40 -0.09
CA HIS A 241 3.85 13.36 1.25
C HIS A 241 2.34 13.32 1.09
N GLY A 242 1.74 12.16 1.26
CA GLY A 242 0.34 11.91 0.98
C GLY A 242 -0.38 11.20 2.12
N ALA A 243 -1.71 11.24 2.07
CA ALA A 243 -2.55 10.58 3.06
C ALA A 243 -2.78 9.10 2.71
N ILE A 244 -2.74 8.26 3.73
CA ILE A 244 -3.10 6.84 3.67
C ILE A 244 -4.17 6.57 4.72
N SER A 245 -5.25 5.88 4.33
CA SER A 245 -6.32 5.51 5.26
C SER A 245 -5.95 4.30 6.11
N HIS A 246 -6.08 4.45 7.41
CA HIS A 246 -5.69 3.44 8.40
C HIS A 246 -6.89 3.03 9.26
N PRO A 247 -7.30 1.75 9.24
CA PRO A 247 -8.12 1.16 10.28
C PRO A 247 -7.34 0.99 11.59
N PRO A 248 -8.01 0.89 12.77
CA PRO A 248 -7.33 0.89 14.07
C PRO A 248 -6.38 -0.29 14.29
N ASP A 249 -6.67 -1.44 13.70
CA ASP A 249 -5.88 -2.67 13.83
C ASP A 249 -4.95 -2.92 12.63
N GLY A 250 -4.91 -1.99 11.68
CA GLY A 250 -4.10 -2.11 10.47
C GLY A 250 -4.65 -3.11 9.44
N ASN A 251 -5.80 -3.74 9.67
CA ASN A 251 -6.40 -4.68 8.74
C ASN A 251 -7.44 -4.02 7.85
N PRO A 252 -7.54 -4.39 6.56
CA PRO A 252 -8.56 -3.86 5.67
C PRO A 252 -9.99 -4.12 6.15
N LEU A 253 -10.85 -3.14 5.98
CA LEU A 253 -12.28 -3.28 6.20
C LEU A 253 -12.93 -3.83 4.95
N ILE A 254 -13.16 -5.16 4.93
CA ILE A 254 -13.68 -5.86 3.77
C ILE A 254 -14.82 -6.81 4.16
N GLY A 255 -15.91 -6.77 3.42
CA GLY A 255 -17.08 -7.61 3.68
C GLY A 255 -18.40 -6.83 3.81
N PRO A 256 -19.48 -7.49 4.24
CA PRO A 256 -20.78 -6.85 4.42
C PRO A 256 -20.76 -5.89 5.64
N ALA A 257 -21.30 -4.69 5.45
CA ALA A 257 -21.41 -3.73 6.54
C ALA A 257 -22.44 -4.19 7.57
N PRO A 258 -22.08 -4.22 8.87
CA PRO A 258 -22.99 -4.65 9.93
C PRO A 258 -24.31 -3.87 9.93
N GLY A 259 -25.43 -4.60 9.97
CA GLY A 259 -26.77 -4.01 10.01
C GLY A 259 -27.22 -3.30 8.72
N ARG A 260 -26.50 -3.45 7.63
CA ARG A 260 -26.83 -2.87 6.32
C ARG A 260 -26.92 -3.97 5.27
N ARG A 261 -28.13 -4.28 4.83
CA ARG A 261 -28.34 -5.30 3.80
C ARG A 261 -27.75 -4.83 2.47
N ASN A 262 -27.01 -5.72 1.80
CA ASN A 262 -26.43 -5.48 0.47
C ASN A 262 -25.52 -4.25 0.37
N TYR A 263 -25.00 -3.78 1.50
CA TYR A 263 -23.96 -2.76 1.55
C TYR A 263 -22.64 -3.41 2.00
N TRP A 264 -21.60 -3.23 1.19
CA TRP A 264 -20.31 -3.89 1.35
C TRP A 264 -19.22 -2.86 1.51
N CYS A 265 -18.18 -3.19 2.24
CA CYS A 265 -16.98 -2.37 2.41
C CYS A 265 -15.79 -3.02 1.71
N CYS A 266 -14.96 -2.19 1.09
CA CYS A 266 -13.66 -2.55 0.51
C CYS A 266 -12.72 -1.35 0.65
N CYS A 267 -12.24 -1.10 1.86
CA CYS A 267 -11.50 0.12 2.18
C CYS A 267 -10.47 -0.10 3.29
N GLY A 268 -9.66 0.90 3.58
CA GLY A 268 -8.60 0.80 4.59
C GLY A 268 -7.46 -0.13 4.22
N THR A 269 -7.26 -0.40 2.94
CA THR A 269 -6.17 -1.23 2.43
C THR A 269 -4.88 -0.41 2.38
N GLN A 270 -4.21 -0.21 3.47
CA GLN A 270 -2.96 0.59 3.56
C GLN A 270 -1.95 0.21 2.47
N ILE A 271 -1.81 -1.09 2.20
CA ILE A 271 -0.95 -1.66 1.15
C ILE A 271 -1.83 -2.05 -0.04
N GLY A 272 -2.41 -1.03 -0.70
CA GLY A 272 -3.46 -1.22 -1.71
C GLY A 272 -3.07 -2.13 -2.88
N ILE A 273 -1.84 -2.02 -3.37
CA ILE A 273 -1.38 -2.84 -4.51
C ILE A 273 -1.16 -4.30 -4.08
N GLY A 274 -0.52 -4.53 -2.94
CA GLY A 274 -0.23 -5.89 -2.47
C GLY A 274 -1.48 -6.64 -2.02
N TRP A 275 -2.43 -5.96 -1.37
CA TRP A 275 -3.62 -6.61 -0.81
C TRP A 275 -4.87 -6.49 -1.69
N GLY A 276 -5.00 -5.38 -2.41
CA GLY A 276 -6.24 -5.02 -3.12
C GLY A 276 -6.76 -6.11 -4.05
N PRO A 277 -5.95 -6.64 -4.98
CA PRO A 277 -6.43 -7.65 -5.92
C PRO A 277 -6.89 -8.95 -5.26
N GLY A 278 -6.17 -9.45 -4.26
CA GLY A 278 -6.55 -10.65 -3.51
C GLY A 278 -7.85 -10.45 -2.72
N LEU A 279 -7.91 -9.38 -1.93
CA LEU A 279 -9.06 -9.07 -1.09
C LEU A 279 -10.33 -8.80 -1.91
N THR A 280 -10.20 -8.06 -3.01
CA THR A 280 -11.36 -7.77 -3.87
C THR A 280 -11.87 -9.01 -4.62
N ARG A 281 -10.98 -9.95 -4.96
CA ARG A 281 -11.38 -11.25 -5.47
C ARG A 281 -12.23 -12.00 -4.45
N GLU A 282 -11.79 -12.09 -3.21
CA GLU A 282 -12.54 -12.79 -2.15
C GLU A 282 -13.85 -12.08 -1.79
N LEU A 283 -13.86 -10.74 -1.80
CA LEU A 283 -15.10 -9.99 -1.65
C LEU A 283 -16.10 -10.30 -2.77
N ALA A 284 -15.66 -10.32 -4.02
CA ALA A 284 -16.51 -10.66 -5.15
C ALA A 284 -17.07 -12.09 -5.05
N ARG A 285 -16.25 -13.06 -4.61
CA ARG A 285 -16.69 -14.42 -4.34
C ARG A 285 -17.75 -14.45 -3.25
N TRP A 286 -17.53 -13.75 -2.15
CA TRP A 286 -18.49 -13.67 -1.07
C TRP A 286 -19.82 -13.06 -1.53
N MET A 287 -19.79 -11.99 -2.30
CA MET A 287 -21.00 -11.37 -2.86
C MET A 287 -21.78 -12.31 -3.78
N VAL A 288 -21.10 -13.12 -4.60
CA VAL A 288 -21.71 -14.00 -5.60
C VAL A 288 -22.13 -15.35 -5.01
N HIS A 289 -21.31 -15.92 -4.12
CA HIS A 289 -21.50 -17.30 -3.63
C HIS A 289 -21.92 -17.36 -2.15
N GLY A 290 -21.98 -16.23 -1.44
CA GLY A 290 -22.39 -16.16 -0.04
C GLY A 290 -21.27 -16.46 0.97
N SER A 291 -20.06 -16.79 0.52
CA SER A 291 -18.89 -17.01 1.36
C SER A 291 -17.59 -16.69 0.62
N ALA A 292 -16.56 -16.30 1.37
CA ALA A 292 -15.17 -16.25 0.90
C ALA A 292 -14.49 -17.61 1.12
N ASP A 293 -13.35 -17.83 0.48
CA ASP A 293 -12.54 -19.03 0.68
C ASP A 293 -11.56 -18.92 1.86
N VAL A 294 -11.35 -17.70 2.37
CA VAL A 294 -10.43 -17.36 3.46
C VAL A 294 -11.14 -16.56 4.53
#